data_7a6bdf7868b40ad49495efaef4ee2c2b
#
_entry.id   7a6bdf7868b40ad49495efaef4ee2c2b
#
_cell.length_a   1.000
_cell.length_b   1.000
_cell.length_c   1.000
_cell.angle_alpha   90.00
_cell.angle_beta   90.00
_cell.angle_gamma   90.00
#
_symmetry.space_group_name_H-M   'P 1'
#
loop_
_entity.id
_entity.type
_entity.pdbx_description
1 polymer ?
#
loop_
_entity_poly.entity_id
_entity_poly.type
_entity_poly.pdbx_seq_one_letter_code
_entity_poly.pdbx_strand_id
1 'polypeptide(L)'
;MNKNKLVVGLGLVCLILSAALMLGRQRFRPDRLAPGQTLWRLSYQIVTSPLSRGQRLAIALPNETEKIKILGKALYHPDFVTDTIRTKEMGQRELLCISRKNSARAVISCQIDLLTTPRRKRKRKTVTSLSADKRENCLVLEASLRILAKQYLKKLKKEAVERPQIPHLIFDHCYNKLRDSSSDLEDEAQKVLASGNATPQGRTSTFIALCRAANIPARQVRGFFLAAANNVTPICWAEIRQQGRWIPFDPARGHALSLPLNYLPVKRGQSPIVTVKSGSEPTVNFSIGRLRATPGTGFSNDSTWFDLLDLT
;
A
#
# COMPACT_ATOMS: atom_id res chain seq x y z
N MET A 1 -30.12 58.50 -26.29
CA MET A 1 -30.01 57.04 -26.01
C MET A 1 -31.05 56.70 -24.93
N ASN A 2 -32.01 55.84 -25.28
CA ASN A 2 -33.22 55.63 -24.47
C ASN A 2 -32.86 54.88 -23.20
N LYS A 3 -33.00 55.48 -22.00
CA LYS A 3 -32.64 54.94 -20.68
C LYS A 3 -33.22 53.53 -20.45
N ASN A 4 -34.39 53.25 -21.00
CA ASN A 4 -35.04 51.93 -20.88
C ASN A 4 -34.28 50.80 -21.66
N LYS A 5 -33.65 51.14 -22.81
CA LYS A 5 -32.84 50.15 -23.59
C LYS A 5 -31.54 49.80 -22.86
N LEU A 6 -30.97 50.75 -22.12
CA LEU A 6 -29.76 50.53 -21.33
C LEU A 6 -30.03 49.60 -20.13
N VAL A 7 -31.14 49.79 -19.42
CA VAL A 7 -31.53 48.96 -18.27
C VAL A 7 -31.86 47.54 -18.70
N VAL A 8 -32.55 47.34 -19.84
CA VAL A 8 -32.85 46.00 -20.37
C VAL A 8 -31.58 45.30 -20.82
N GLY A 9 -30.63 46.01 -21.44
CA GLY A 9 -29.35 45.45 -21.83
C GLY A 9 -28.49 44.99 -20.65
N LEU A 10 -28.46 45.79 -19.55
CA LEU A 10 -27.71 45.44 -18.33
C LEU A 10 -28.31 44.21 -17.64
N GLY A 11 -29.65 44.12 -17.57
CA GLY A 11 -30.36 42.97 -17.03
C GLY A 11 -30.06 41.66 -17.75
N LEU A 12 -29.99 41.73 -19.11
CA LEU A 12 -29.66 40.55 -19.95
C LEU A 12 -28.22 40.09 -19.75
N VAL A 13 -27.29 41.02 -19.64
CA VAL A 13 -25.88 40.71 -19.34
C VAL A 13 -25.71 40.06 -17.99
N CYS A 14 -26.40 40.56 -16.96
CA CYS A 14 -26.38 39.95 -15.62
C CYS A 14 -26.99 38.54 -15.61
N LEU A 15 -28.06 38.31 -16.37
CA LEU A 15 -28.67 36.99 -16.52
C LEU A 15 -27.74 35.98 -17.21
N ILE A 16 -27.05 36.40 -18.28
CA ILE A 16 -26.07 35.56 -18.99
C ILE A 16 -24.88 35.26 -18.08
N LEU A 17 -24.35 36.23 -17.37
CA LEU A 17 -23.25 36.02 -16.40
C LEU A 17 -23.66 35.08 -15.26
N SER A 18 -24.87 35.22 -14.71
CA SER A 18 -25.40 34.32 -13.68
C SER A 18 -25.57 32.90 -14.19
N ALA A 19 -26.08 32.72 -15.41
CA ALA A 19 -26.20 31.40 -16.07
C ALA A 19 -24.83 30.79 -16.35
N ALA A 20 -23.87 31.57 -16.83
CA ALA A 20 -22.50 31.12 -17.08
C ALA A 20 -21.79 30.72 -15.76
N LEU A 21 -21.99 31.48 -14.68
CA LEU A 21 -21.48 31.14 -13.34
C LEU A 21 -22.14 29.87 -12.77
N MET A 22 -23.44 29.68 -12.96
CA MET A 22 -24.13 28.45 -12.55
C MET A 22 -23.67 27.23 -13.34
N LEU A 23 -23.52 27.35 -14.66
CA LEU A 23 -23.00 26.30 -15.53
C LEU A 23 -21.52 25.99 -15.22
N GLY A 24 -20.71 27.03 -14.95
CA GLY A 24 -19.34 26.89 -14.49
C GLY A 24 -19.28 26.15 -13.15
N ARG A 25 -20.12 26.52 -12.19
CA ARG A 25 -20.23 25.86 -10.88
C ARG A 25 -20.69 24.40 -10.97
N GLN A 26 -21.56 24.07 -11.94
CA GLN A 26 -21.97 22.68 -12.19
C GLN A 26 -20.86 21.85 -12.85
N ARG A 27 -20.02 22.43 -13.71
CA ARG A 27 -18.86 21.77 -14.32
C ARG A 27 -17.69 21.62 -13.34
N PHE A 28 -17.53 22.52 -12.39
CA PHE A 28 -16.50 22.51 -11.35
C PHE A 28 -17.06 22.07 -10.00
N ARG A 29 -18.04 21.15 -9.96
CA ARG A 29 -18.38 20.50 -8.68
C ARG A 29 -17.25 19.50 -8.36
N PRO A 30 -16.30 19.84 -7.44
CA PRO A 30 -15.22 18.96 -7.03
C PRO A 30 -15.73 17.69 -6.32
N ASP A 31 -17.03 17.62 -6.03
CA ASP A 31 -17.65 16.65 -5.14
C ASP A 31 -18.13 15.37 -5.85
N ARG A 32 -18.06 15.30 -7.17
CA ARG A 32 -18.44 14.09 -7.91
C ARG A 32 -17.22 13.26 -8.25
N LEU A 33 -17.14 12.10 -7.62
CA LEU A 33 -16.18 11.09 -8.05
C LEU A 33 -16.42 10.75 -9.52
N ALA A 34 -15.35 10.70 -10.30
CA ALA A 34 -15.46 10.21 -11.67
C ALA A 34 -15.86 8.73 -11.67
N PRO A 35 -16.51 8.23 -12.72
CA PRO A 35 -16.91 6.83 -12.80
C PRO A 35 -15.75 5.88 -12.48
N GLY A 36 -16.00 4.94 -11.59
CA GLY A 36 -15.02 3.97 -11.11
C GLY A 36 -14.02 4.47 -10.06
N GLN A 37 -14.06 5.74 -9.67
CA GLN A 37 -13.31 6.23 -8.51
C GLN A 37 -13.99 5.82 -7.20
N THR A 38 -13.19 5.54 -6.19
CA THR A 38 -13.68 5.19 -4.85
C THR A 38 -12.79 5.85 -3.80
N LEU A 39 -13.45 6.39 -2.77
CA LEU A 39 -12.78 6.95 -1.60
C LEU A 39 -12.69 5.90 -0.50
N TRP A 40 -11.54 5.83 0.13
CA TRP A 40 -11.25 4.90 1.20
C TRP A 40 -10.56 5.61 2.36
N ARG A 41 -10.82 5.15 3.57
CA ARG A 41 -10.06 5.53 4.79
C ARG A 41 -9.38 4.30 5.33
N LEU A 42 -8.05 4.37 5.41
CA LEU A 42 -7.22 3.40 6.13
C LEU A 42 -6.89 3.98 7.48
N SER A 43 -7.25 3.28 8.55
CA SER A 43 -6.98 3.70 9.91
C SER A 43 -6.03 2.71 10.58
N TYR A 44 -5.07 3.26 11.35
CA TYR A 44 -4.14 2.52 12.21
C TYR A 44 -4.45 2.92 13.65
N GLN A 45 -4.62 1.95 14.52
CA GLN A 45 -4.63 2.16 15.96
C GLN A 45 -3.50 1.34 16.57
N ILE A 46 -2.51 2.02 17.14
CA ILE A 46 -1.28 1.42 17.65
C ILE A 46 -1.24 1.68 19.15
N VAL A 47 -1.18 0.62 19.93
CA VAL A 47 -1.08 0.67 21.39
C VAL A 47 0.27 0.12 21.79
N THR A 48 1.03 0.94 22.53
CA THR A 48 2.34 0.55 23.09
C THR A 48 2.27 0.48 24.62
N SER A 49 2.90 -0.53 25.21
CA SER A 49 2.95 -0.70 26.67
C SER A 49 4.10 -1.64 27.08
N PRO A 50 5.02 -1.25 27.97
CA PRO A 50 5.29 0.10 28.42
C PRO A 50 5.98 0.94 27.34
N LEU A 51 5.95 2.26 27.48
CA LEU A 51 6.63 3.21 26.62
C LEU A 51 7.72 3.94 27.38
N SER A 52 8.96 3.91 26.89
CA SER A 52 10.09 4.64 27.45
C SER A 52 10.33 5.94 26.68
N ARG A 53 10.80 6.98 27.38
CA ARG A 53 11.20 8.25 26.74
C ARG A 53 12.28 7.98 25.69
N GLY A 54 12.14 8.58 24.52
CA GLY A 54 13.05 8.41 23.38
C GLY A 54 12.82 7.12 22.58
N GLN A 55 11.91 6.24 22.99
CA GLN A 55 11.54 5.07 22.21
C GLN A 55 11.01 5.48 20.83
N ARG A 56 11.44 4.74 19.81
CA ARG A 56 11.14 5.06 18.40
C ARG A 56 10.26 4.00 17.76
N LEU A 57 9.16 4.45 17.19
CA LEU A 57 8.32 3.64 16.33
C LEU A 57 8.41 4.17 14.89
N ALA A 58 8.47 3.27 13.92
CA ALA A 58 8.36 3.62 12.52
C ALA A 58 7.08 2.98 11.94
N ILE A 59 6.22 3.79 11.38
CA ILE A 59 4.93 3.39 10.79
C ILE A 59 5.05 3.58 9.29
N ALA A 60 4.96 2.49 8.52
CA ALA A 60 4.96 2.58 7.08
C ALA A 60 3.66 3.22 6.57
N LEU A 61 3.79 4.18 5.68
CA LEU A 61 2.67 4.88 5.05
C LEU A 61 2.50 4.41 3.60
N PRO A 62 1.27 4.34 3.08
CA PRO A 62 1.05 4.09 1.67
C PRO A 62 1.82 5.10 0.81
N ASN A 63 2.29 4.65 -0.35
CA ASN A 63 2.84 5.54 -1.37
C ASN A 63 1.79 5.78 -2.45
N GLU A 64 1.77 6.98 -2.97
CA GLU A 64 0.97 7.28 -4.16
C GLU A 64 1.45 6.45 -5.36
N THR A 65 0.50 6.01 -6.15
CA THR A 65 0.72 5.26 -7.38
C THR A 65 -0.10 5.88 -8.51
N GLU A 66 0.01 5.35 -9.72
CA GLU A 66 -0.85 5.77 -10.83
C GLU A 66 -2.35 5.52 -10.55
N LYS A 67 -2.66 4.57 -9.66
CA LYS A 67 -4.02 4.13 -9.34
C LYS A 67 -4.54 4.68 -8.00
N ILE A 68 -3.64 5.14 -7.13
CA ILE A 68 -3.95 5.52 -5.75
C ILE A 68 -3.34 6.88 -5.44
N LYS A 69 -4.17 7.82 -4.99
CA LYS A 69 -3.75 9.12 -4.48
C LYS A 69 -4.07 9.22 -3.01
N ILE A 70 -3.21 9.88 -2.25
CA ILE A 70 -3.44 10.24 -0.85
C ILE A 70 -4.08 11.62 -0.85
N LEU A 71 -5.29 11.73 -0.29
CA LEU A 71 -6.03 12.99 -0.22
C LEU A 71 -5.77 13.73 1.08
N GLY A 72 -5.65 13.00 2.17
CA GLY A 72 -5.43 13.56 3.49
C GLY A 72 -4.83 12.56 4.46
N LYS A 73 -4.26 13.08 5.55
CA LYS A 73 -3.72 12.32 6.66
C LYS A 73 -4.05 13.04 7.96
N ALA A 74 -4.73 12.38 8.87
CA ALA A 74 -4.94 12.82 10.24
C ALA A 74 -4.13 11.93 11.19
N LEU A 75 -3.53 12.52 12.22
CA LEU A 75 -2.66 11.86 13.15
C LEU A 75 -2.91 12.37 14.56
N TYR A 76 -3.24 11.46 15.46
CA TYR A 76 -3.37 11.72 16.89
C TYR A 76 -2.28 10.98 17.66
N HIS A 77 -1.43 11.71 18.40
CA HIS A 77 -0.26 11.14 19.06
C HIS A 77 0.23 12.03 20.23
N PRO A 78 -0.57 12.22 21.31
CA PRO A 78 -0.29 13.22 22.35
C PRO A 78 1.08 13.03 23.03
N ASP A 79 1.57 11.80 23.08
CA ASP A 79 2.81 11.42 23.77
C ASP A 79 4.05 11.35 22.88
N PHE A 80 3.92 11.71 21.59
CA PHE A 80 5.00 11.55 20.61
C PHE A 80 5.35 12.85 19.90
N VAL A 81 6.62 12.96 19.49
CA VAL A 81 7.05 13.85 18.41
C VAL A 81 7.08 13.02 17.13
N THR A 82 6.58 13.56 16.04
CA THR A 82 6.50 12.83 14.78
C THR A 82 7.24 13.56 13.68
N ASP A 83 7.90 12.78 12.82
CA ASP A 83 8.51 13.23 11.58
C ASP A 83 8.18 12.26 10.45
N THR A 84 8.03 12.76 9.22
CA THR A 84 7.82 11.93 8.05
C THR A 84 9.14 11.78 7.31
N ILE A 85 9.72 10.60 7.40
CA ILE A 85 10.96 10.26 6.70
C ILE A 85 10.68 9.47 5.42
N ARG A 86 11.54 9.67 4.44
CA ARG A 86 11.57 8.84 3.23
C ARG A 86 12.78 7.94 3.32
N THR A 87 12.57 6.64 3.41
CA THR A 87 13.68 5.69 3.42
C THR A 87 14.41 5.70 2.09
N LYS A 88 15.76 5.79 2.14
CA LYS A 88 16.59 5.84 0.92
C LYS A 88 16.46 4.58 0.05
N GLU A 89 16.30 3.43 0.68
CA GLU A 89 16.41 2.13 -0.02
C GLU A 89 15.26 1.81 -0.97
N MET A 90 14.04 2.22 -0.71
CA MET A 90 12.88 1.84 -1.55
C MET A 90 11.93 3.00 -1.84
N GLY A 91 12.29 4.24 -1.48
CA GLY A 91 11.40 5.39 -1.60
C GLY A 91 10.14 5.25 -0.73
N GLN A 92 10.21 4.38 0.30
CA GLN A 92 9.14 4.15 1.24
C GLN A 92 8.96 5.38 2.13
N ARG A 93 7.73 5.77 2.37
CA ARG A 93 7.40 6.82 3.35
C ARG A 93 7.12 6.17 4.68
N GLU A 94 7.76 6.67 5.73
CA GLU A 94 7.53 6.21 7.09
C GLU A 94 7.29 7.40 8.00
N LEU A 95 6.38 7.25 8.94
CA LEU A 95 6.18 8.17 10.04
C LEU A 95 7.05 7.67 11.21
N LEU A 96 8.03 8.46 11.58
CA LEU A 96 8.84 8.22 12.77
C LEU A 96 8.16 8.89 13.97
N CYS A 97 7.80 8.11 14.95
CA CYS A 97 7.24 8.58 16.21
C CYS A 97 8.27 8.39 17.30
N ILE A 98 8.62 9.46 18.04
CA ILE A 98 9.57 9.44 19.16
C ILE A 98 8.84 9.82 20.42
N SER A 99 8.88 8.96 21.44
CA SER A 99 8.22 9.20 22.72
C SER A 99 8.83 10.39 23.46
N ARG A 100 7.97 11.28 23.97
CA ARG A 100 8.37 12.44 24.80
C ARG A 100 8.58 12.10 26.28
N LYS A 101 7.91 11.07 26.76
CA LYS A 101 7.87 10.71 28.18
C LYS A 101 7.79 9.19 28.37
N ASN A 102 8.00 8.76 29.61
CA ASN A 102 7.67 7.41 30.03
C ASN A 102 6.15 7.31 30.24
N SER A 103 5.54 6.23 29.79
CA SER A 103 4.11 5.96 29.99
C SER A 103 3.87 4.47 30.13
N ALA A 104 2.93 4.08 30.99
CA ALA A 104 2.51 2.69 31.09
C ALA A 104 1.80 2.22 29.81
N ARG A 105 1.13 3.15 29.10
CA ARG A 105 0.41 2.89 27.86
C ARG A 105 0.35 4.16 27.03
N ALA A 106 0.54 4.05 25.73
CA ALA A 106 0.33 5.15 24.81
C ALA A 106 -0.41 4.67 23.56
N VAL A 107 -1.18 5.59 22.94
CA VAL A 107 -1.97 5.31 21.74
C VAL A 107 -1.57 6.27 20.64
N ILE A 108 -1.37 5.72 19.43
CA ILE A 108 -1.21 6.48 18.20
C ILE A 108 -2.36 6.08 17.28
N SER A 109 -3.13 7.07 16.84
CA SER A 109 -4.15 6.88 15.81
C SER A 109 -3.74 7.62 14.54
N CYS A 110 -3.72 6.92 13.41
CA CYS A 110 -3.41 7.50 12.10
C CYS A 110 -4.52 7.14 11.12
N GLN A 111 -5.07 8.15 10.45
CA GLN A 111 -6.09 7.98 9.42
C GLN A 111 -5.54 8.52 8.10
N ILE A 112 -5.73 7.79 7.02
CA ILE A 112 -5.24 8.14 5.68
C ILE A 112 -6.38 7.98 4.69
N ASP A 113 -6.78 9.10 4.10
CA ASP A 113 -7.82 9.12 3.07
C ASP A 113 -7.19 8.92 1.69
N LEU A 114 -7.75 7.98 0.94
CA LEU A 114 -7.22 7.50 -0.32
C LEU A 114 -8.28 7.59 -1.41
N LEU A 115 -7.86 8.01 -2.59
CA LEU A 115 -8.67 7.95 -3.81
C LEU A 115 -8.09 6.87 -4.72
N THR A 116 -8.90 5.86 -5.02
CA THR A 116 -8.57 4.90 -6.08
C THR A 116 -9.20 5.33 -7.39
N THR A 117 -8.42 5.21 -8.47
CA THR A 117 -8.86 5.60 -9.82
C THR A 117 -8.54 4.48 -10.79
N PRO A 118 -9.49 4.01 -11.61
CA PRO A 118 -9.21 3.06 -12.68
C PRO A 118 -8.13 3.61 -13.61
N ARG A 119 -7.23 2.74 -14.04
CA ARG A 119 -6.13 3.14 -14.91
C ARG A 119 -6.66 3.72 -16.23
N ARG A 120 -6.51 5.01 -16.45
CA ARG A 120 -6.58 5.59 -17.80
C ARG A 120 -5.33 5.15 -18.57
N LYS A 121 -5.51 4.65 -19.80
CA LYS A 121 -4.40 4.37 -20.72
C LYS A 121 -3.61 5.66 -20.95
N ARG A 122 -2.51 5.86 -20.22
CA ARG A 122 -1.63 7.02 -20.36
C ARG A 122 -0.35 6.57 -21.08
N LYS A 123 0.17 7.41 -22.00
CA LYS A 123 1.46 7.20 -22.68
C LYS A 123 2.55 6.94 -21.64
N ARG A 124 3.32 5.85 -21.81
CA ARG A 124 4.39 5.38 -20.94
C ARG A 124 5.45 6.47 -20.74
N LYS A 125 5.60 7.00 -19.53
CA LYS A 125 6.83 7.70 -19.14
C LYS A 125 7.91 6.67 -18.81
N THR A 126 9.09 6.85 -19.39
CA THR A 126 10.27 6.02 -19.13
C THR A 126 10.65 6.12 -17.65
N VAL A 127 10.72 4.98 -16.97
CA VAL A 127 11.08 4.93 -15.55
C VAL A 127 12.60 4.96 -15.44
N THR A 128 13.11 5.93 -14.68
CA THR A 128 14.54 6.09 -14.36
C THR A 128 15.12 4.80 -13.76
N SER A 129 16.27 4.39 -14.22
CA SER A 129 17.00 3.22 -13.71
C SER A 129 17.41 3.43 -12.24
N LEU A 130 17.14 2.47 -11.38
CA LEU A 130 17.69 2.44 -10.01
C LEU A 130 19.20 2.13 -10.06
N SER A 131 19.96 2.75 -9.15
CA SER A 131 21.40 2.49 -8.97
C SER A 131 21.70 1.00 -8.66
N ALA A 132 22.91 0.56 -8.96
CA ALA A 132 23.38 -0.83 -8.80
C ALA A 132 23.23 -1.34 -7.34
N ASP A 133 23.56 -0.52 -6.34
CA ASP A 133 23.47 -0.82 -4.90
C ASP A 133 22.09 -1.33 -4.45
N LYS A 134 21.03 -0.86 -5.10
CA LYS A 134 19.65 -1.27 -4.76
C LYS A 134 19.25 -2.64 -5.32
N ARG A 135 20.06 -3.24 -6.18
CA ARG A 135 19.81 -4.57 -6.74
C ARG A 135 20.26 -5.67 -5.80
N GLU A 136 21.36 -5.46 -5.06
CA GLU A 136 21.97 -6.49 -4.21
C GLU A 136 21.05 -6.97 -3.11
N ASN A 137 20.39 -6.07 -2.37
CA ASN A 137 19.48 -6.45 -1.28
C ASN A 137 18.25 -7.25 -1.75
N CYS A 138 17.86 -7.14 -3.02
CA CYS A 138 16.75 -7.90 -3.59
C CYS A 138 17.16 -9.26 -4.17
N LEU A 139 18.47 -9.61 -4.12
CA LEU A 139 19.03 -10.91 -4.52
C LEU A 139 19.55 -11.72 -3.33
N VAL A 140 19.64 -11.10 -2.13
CA VAL A 140 20.20 -11.78 -0.95
C VAL A 140 19.29 -12.94 -0.53
N LEU A 141 19.91 -14.10 -0.37
CA LEU A 141 19.35 -15.29 0.25
C LEU A 141 20.36 -15.84 1.24
N GLU A 142 19.87 -16.36 2.35
CA GLU A 142 20.68 -17.16 3.26
C GLU A 142 21.30 -18.35 2.53
N ALA A 143 22.51 -18.76 2.91
CA ALA A 143 23.27 -19.76 2.16
C ALA A 143 22.53 -21.10 2.08
N SER A 144 21.95 -21.58 3.17
CA SER A 144 21.17 -22.82 3.24
C SER A 144 19.95 -22.78 2.31
N LEU A 145 19.18 -21.70 2.38
CA LEU A 145 18.00 -21.48 1.54
C LEU A 145 18.39 -21.33 0.05
N ARG A 146 19.53 -20.72 -0.23
CA ARG A 146 20.03 -20.57 -1.61
C ARG A 146 20.33 -21.92 -2.26
N ILE A 147 20.96 -22.84 -1.53
CA ILE A 147 21.28 -24.18 -2.02
C ILE A 147 19.98 -24.93 -2.30
N LEU A 148 19.08 -24.98 -1.31
CA LEU A 148 17.79 -25.65 -1.42
C LEU A 148 16.96 -25.10 -2.59
N ALA A 149 16.83 -23.78 -2.68
CA ALA A 149 16.07 -23.12 -3.75
C ALA A 149 16.66 -23.40 -5.16
N LYS A 150 18.00 -23.45 -5.28
CA LYS A 150 18.64 -23.81 -6.56
C LYS A 150 18.37 -25.26 -6.95
N GLN A 151 18.45 -26.18 -6.01
CA GLN A 151 18.14 -27.60 -6.25
C GLN A 151 16.68 -27.76 -6.69
N TYR A 152 15.77 -27.08 -5.97
CA TYR A 152 14.35 -27.10 -6.28
C TYR A 152 14.04 -26.51 -7.66
N LEU A 153 14.65 -25.37 -7.99
CA LEU A 153 14.53 -24.74 -9.30
C LEU A 153 15.04 -25.62 -10.45
N LYS A 154 16.13 -26.37 -10.22
CA LYS A 154 16.64 -27.34 -11.19
C LYS A 154 15.62 -28.46 -11.46
N LYS A 155 14.96 -28.97 -10.41
CA LYS A 155 13.87 -29.95 -10.51
C LYS A 155 12.70 -29.38 -11.31
N LEU A 156 12.20 -28.19 -10.96
CA LEU A 156 11.10 -27.54 -11.67
C LEU A 156 11.37 -27.35 -13.16
N LYS A 157 12.59 -26.93 -13.53
CA LYS A 157 12.99 -26.76 -14.93
C LYS A 157 13.04 -28.10 -15.71
N LYS A 158 13.36 -29.19 -15.03
CA LYS A 158 13.39 -30.52 -15.63
C LYS A 158 11.99 -31.09 -15.87
N GLU A 159 11.06 -30.78 -14.97
CA GLU A 159 9.66 -31.22 -15.04
C GLU A 159 8.79 -30.40 -16.01
N ALA A 160 9.25 -29.21 -16.41
CA ALA A 160 8.52 -28.36 -17.34
C ALA A 160 8.54 -28.96 -18.75
N VAL A 161 7.37 -29.31 -19.28
CA VAL A 161 7.18 -29.86 -20.64
C VAL A 161 7.50 -28.81 -21.71
N GLU A 162 7.07 -27.57 -21.47
CA GLU A 162 7.41 -26.39 -22.27
C GLU A 162 8.53 -25.61 -21.59
N ARG A 163 9.12 -24.64 -22.29
CA ARG A 163 10.11 -23.71 -21.71
C ARG A 163 9.46 -22.37 -21.37
N PRO A 164 8.58 -22.30 -20.34
CA PRO A 164 7.97 -21.05 -19.94
C PRO A 164 9.04 -20.09 -19.40
N GLN A 165 8.71 -18.80 -19.36
CA GLN A 165 9.58 -17.85 -18.66
C GLN A 165 9.71 -18.25 -17.19
N ILE A 166 10.93 -18.22 -16.65
CA ILE A 166 11.24 -18.68 -15.29
C ILE A 166 10.28 -18.12 -14.22
N PRO A 167 9.92 -16.83 -14.21
CA PRO A 167 8.96 -16.31 -13.23
C PRO A 167 7.58 -16.95 -13.31
N HIS A 168 7.11 -17.28 -14.51
CA HIS A 168 5.81 -17.95 -14.68
C HIS A 168 5.85 -19.39 -14.21
N LEU A 169 6.93 -20.10 -14.49
CA LEU A 169 7.14 -21.46 -13.98
C LEU A 169 7.13 -21.50 -12.45
N ILE A 170 7.84 -20.56 -11.81
CA ILE A 170 7.88 -20.45 -10.36
C ILE A 170 6.50 -20.06 -9.81
N PHE A 171 5.81 -19.13 -10.49
CA PHE A 171 4.46 -18.71 -10.08
C PHE A 171 3.47 -19.86 -10.15
N ASP A 172 3.44 -20.58 -11.27
CA ASP A 172 2.55 -21.74 -11.45
C ASP A 172 2.80 -22.80 -10.37
N HIS A 173 4.07 -23.08 -10.07
CA HIS A 173 4.41 -24.01 -8.99
C HIS A 173 3.88 -23.51 -7.63
N CYS A 174 4.14 -22.23 -7.26
CA CYS A 174 3.72 -21.71 -5.98
C CYS A 174 2.21 -21.58 -5.85
N TYR A 175 1.48 -21.35 -6.94
CA TYR A 175 0.04 -21.23 -6.96
C TYR A 175 -0.66 -22.58 -7.00
N ASN A 176 -0.25 -23.48 -7.93
CA ASN A 176 -1.02 -24.69 -8.26
C ASN A 176 -0.48 -25.96 -7.57
N LYS A 177 0.80 -26.01 -7.17
CA LYS A 177 1.42 -27.24 -6.70
C LYS A 177 1.65 -27.30 -5.20
N LEU A 178 1.79 -26.15 -4.53
CA LEU A 178 1.87 -26.13 -3.08
C LEU A 178 0.48 -26.38 -2.47
N ARG A 179 0.42 -27.17 -1.41
CA ARG A 179 -0.81 -27.41 -0.66
C ARG A 179 -1.07 -26.31 0.34
N ASP A 180 -2.33 -26.03 0.63
CA ASP A 180 -2.68 -25.01 1.64
C ASP A 180 -2.38 -25.50 3.06
N SER A 181 -1.89 -24.60 3.88
CA SER A 181 -1.65 -24.80 5.31
C SER A 181 -2.12 -23.58 6.10
N SER A 182 -2.51 -23.83 7.35
CA SER A 182 -2.82 -22.80 8.35
C SER A 182 -1.72 -22.63 9.39
N SER A 183 -0.61 -23.39 9.28
CA SER A 183 0.49 -23.32 10.24
C SER A 183 1.44 -22.16 9.90
N ASP A 184 1.64 -21.24 10.85
CA ASP A 184 2.58 -20.12 10.71
C ASP A 184 4.04 -20.60 10.47
N LEU A 185 4.36 -21.84 10.86
CA LEU A 185 5.66 -22.47 10.55
C LEU A 185 5.93 -22.56 9.05
N GLU A 186 4.89 -22.57 8.21
CA GLU A 186 4.96 -22.66 6.76
C GLU A 186 4.86 -21.29 6.06
N ASP A 187 5.18 -20.22 6.78
CA ASP A 187 5.43 -18.89 6.24
C ASP A 187 6.85 -18.75 5.66
N GLU A 188 7.79 -19.58 6.12
CA GLU A 188 9.18 -19.55 5.73
C GLU A 188 9.42 -20.39 4.47
N ALA A 189 10.09 -19.82 3.46
CA ALA A 189 10.37 -20.52 2.20
C ALA A 189 11.10 -21.84 2.38
N GLN A 190 12.01 -21.96 3.36
CA GLN A 190 12.76 -23.18 3.63
C GLN A 190 11.85 -24.33 4.06
N LYS A 191 10.92 -24.05 4.96
CA LYS A 191 9.96 -25.05 5.44
C LYS A 191 8.97 -25.46 4.37
N VAL A 192 8.48 -24.48 3.59
CA VAL A 192 7.59 -24.73 2.45
C VAL A 192 8.24 -25.62 1.41
N LEU A 193 9.51 -25.34 1.05
CA LEU A 193 10.25 -26.17 0.06
C LEU A 193 10.51 -27.59 0.57
N ALA A 194 10.58 -27.80 1.89
CA ALA A 194 10.75 -29.11 2.49
C ALA A 194 9.44 -29.89 2.58
N SER A 195 8.35 -29.27 3.01
CA SER A 195 7.04 -29.91 3.27
C SER A 195 6.13 -29.97 2.03
N GLY A 196 6.24 -29.00 1.14
CA GLY A 196 5.30 -28.79 0.04
C GLY A 196 3.97 -28.16 0.48
N ASN A 197 3.85 -27.77 1.76
CA ASN A 197 2.71 -27.05 2.31
C ASN A 197 3.04 -25.58 2.52
N ALA A 198 2.07 -24.68 2.32
CA ALA A 198 2.31 -23.24 2.40
C ALA A 198 1.09 -22.47 2.88
N THR A 199 1.30 -21.50 3.74
CA THR A 199 0.34 -20.43 3.97
C THR A 199 0.33 -19.45 2.80
N PRO A 200 -0.60 -18.50 2.69
CA PRO A 200 -0.54 -17.42 1.71
C PRO A 200 0.78 -16.64 1.75
N GLN A 201 1.35 -16.43 2.96
CA GLN A 201 2.65 -15.80 3.13
C GLN A 201 3.79 -16.72 2.67
N GLY A 202 3.74 -18.00 3.00
CA GLY A 202 4.70 -19.01 2.60
C GLY A 202 4.80 -19.17 1.08
N ARG A 203 3.67 -19.13 0.36
CA ARG A 203 3.66 -19.10 -1.12
C ARG A 203 4.43 -17.91 -1.67
N THR A 204 4.21 -16.72 -1.09
CA THR A 204 4.91 -15.48 -1.46
C THR A 204 6.40 -15.55 -1.14
N SER A 205 6.77 -16.04 0.05
CA SER A 205 8.16 -16.18 0.50
C SER A 205 8.93 -17.16 -0.40
N THR A 206 8.29 -18.28 -0.75
CA THR A 206 8.86 -19.31 -1.64
C THR A 206 9.05 -18.77 -3.05
N PHE A 207 8.06 -18.06 -3.60
CA PHE A 207 8.19 -17.42 -4.91
C PHE A 207 9.39 -16.45 -4.95
N ILE A 208 9.55 -15.61 -3.92
CA ILE A 208 10.68 -14.68 -3.81
C ILE A 208 12.01 -15.44 -3.72
N ALA A 209 12.10 -16.49 -2.92
CA ALA A 209 13.31 -17.28 -2.76
C ALA A 209 13.73 -17.96 -4.07
N LEU A 210 12.80 -18.57 -4.79
CA LEU A 210 13.06 -19.21 -6.08
C LEU A 210 13.46 -18.19 -7.17
N CYS A 211 12.81 -17.01 -7.20
CA CYS A 211 13.20 -15.92 -8.10
C CYS A 211 14.63 -15.46 -7.82
N ARG A 212 15.00 -15.23 -6.56
CA ARG A 212 16.34 -14.83 -6.16
C ARG A 212 17.38 -15.91 -6.49
N ALA A 213 17.05 -17.19 -6.30
CA ALA A 213 17.91 -18.31 -6.69
C ALA A 213 18.12 -18.39 -8.21
N ALA A 214 17.16 -17.87 -8.99
CA ALA A 214 17.26 -17.72 -10.45
C ALA A 214 17.94 -16.40 -10.88
N ASN A 215 18.56 -15.66 -9.97
CA ASN A 215 19.14 -14.32 -10.18
C ASN A 215 18.13 -13.26 -10.67
N ILE A 216 16.88 -13.40 -10.29
CA ILE A 216 15.83 -12.42 -10.56
C ILE A 216 15.61 -11.60 -9.28
N PRO A 217 15.88 -10.29 -9.29
CA PRO A 217 15.64 -9.45 -8.13
C PRO A 217 14.15 -9.49 -7.74
N ALA A 218 13.88 -9.88 -6.50
CA ALA A 218 12.53 -10.05 -5.98
C ALA A 218 12.41 -9.46 -4.59
N ARG A 219 11.26 -8.89 -4.25
CA ARG A 219 10.97 -8.32 -2.94
C ARG A 219 9.54 -8.61 -2.51
N GLN A 220 9.33 -8.65 -1.22
CA GLN A 220 8.00 -8.71 -0.62
C GLN A 220 7.38 -7.32 -0.57
N VAL A 221 6.08 -7.26 -0.76
CA VAL A 221 5.26 -6.07 -0.49
C VAL A 221 4.19 -6.48 0.51
N ARG A 222 4.02 -5.69 1.55
CA ARG A 222 2.91 -5.81 2.51
C ARG A 222 1.91 -4.70 2.28
N GLY A 223 0.64 -5.00 2.43
CA GLY A 223 -0.42 -4.03 2.23
C GLY A 223 -1.78 -4.59 2.58
N PHE A 224 -2.82 -4.03 2.01
CA PHE A 224 -4.19 -4.38 2.34
C PHE A 224 -5.03 -4.57 1.08
N PHE A 225 -6.12 -5.31 1.22
CA PHE A 225 -7.26 -5.20 0.32
C PHE A 225 -8.12 -4.02 0.72
N LEU A 226 -8.44 -3.17 -0.24
CA LEU A 226 -9.44 -2.11 -0.07
C LEU A 226 -10.84 -2.73 -0.13
N ALA A 227 -11.28 -3.23 1.02
CA ALA A 227 -12.62 -3.71 1.29
C ALA A 227 -13.01 -3.18 2.67
N ALA A 228 -14.23 -2.68 2.82
CA ALA A 228 -14.68 -2.13 4.09
C ALA A 228 -14.73 -3.24 5.14
N ALA A 229 -13.86 -3.15 6.14
CA ALA A 229 -13.77 -4.09 7.25
C ALA A 229 -13.05 -3.48 8.46
N ASN A 230 -13.43 -3.92 9.64
CA ASN A 230 -12.70 -3.69 10.89
C ASN A 230 -11.73 -4.85 11.13
N ASN A 231 -10.63 -4.60 11.84
CA ASN A 231 -9.61 -5.60 12.17
C ASN A 231 -9.04 -6.30 10.92
N VAL A 232 -8.58 -5.51 9.97
CA VAL A 232 -8.03 -6.01 8.71
C VAL A 232 -6.61 -6.52 8.93
N THR A 233 -6.35 -7.75 8.52
CA THR A 233 -4.99 -8.30 8.52
C THR A 233 -4.23 -7.87 7.27
N PRO A 234 -2.96 -7.40 7.41
CA PRO A 234 -2.11 -7.14 6.27
C PRO A 234 -1.91 -8.40 5.41
N ILE A 235 -1.96 -8.22 4.09
CA ILE A 235 -1.61 -9.26 3.12
C ILE A 235 -0.21 -9.02 2.57
N CYS A 236 0.39 -10.06 1.99
CA CYS A 236 1.65 -9.91 1.28
C CYS A 236 1.58 -10.48 -0.14
N TRP A 237 2.41 -9.92 -1.02
CA TRP A 237 2.66 -10.39 -2.38
C TRP A 237 4.10 -10.11 -2.78
N ALA A 238 4.52 -10.61 -3.91
CA ALA A 238 5.86 -10.39 -4.43
C ALA A 238 5.87 -9.32 -5.53
N GLU A 239 6.99 -8.63 -5.66
CA GLU A 239 7.35 -7.86 -6.84
C GLU A 239 8.70 -8.37 -7.36
N ILE A 240 8.80 -8.66 -8.66
CA ILE A 240 10.07 -8.99 -9.32
C ILE A 240 10.51 -7.86 -10.23
N ARG A 241 11.81 -7.74 -10.46
CA ARG A 241 12.34 -6.72 -11.36
C ARG A 241 12.67 -7.30 -12.72
N GLN A 242 11.96 -6.86 -13.75
CA GLN A 242 12.19 -7.18 -15.14
C GLN A 242 12.26 -5.94 -16.00
N GLN A 243 13.23 -5.83 -16.89
CA GLN A 243 13.39 -4.69 -17.79
C GLN A 243 13.32 -3.30 -17.07
N GLY A 244 13.94 -3.22 -15.90
CA GLY A 244 13.95 -1.99 -15.10
C GLY A 244 12.67 -1.67 -14.32
N ARG A 245 11.63 -2.52 -14.39
CA ARG A 245 10.32 -2.31 -13.73
C ARG A 245 10.06 -3.35 -12.66
N TRP A 246 9.33 -2.95 -11.62
CA TRP A 246 8.79 -3.87 -10.65
C TRP A 246 7.44 -4.40 -11.14
N ILE A 247 7.32 -5.71 -11.28
CA ILE A 247 6.15 -6.44 -11.77
C ILE A 247 5.59 -7.25 -10.61
N PRO A 248 4.31 -7.07 -10.26
CA PRO A 248 3.71 -7.76 -9.12
C PRO A 248 3.28 -9.18 -9.46
N PHE A 249 3.41 -10.06 -8.46
CA PHE A 249 2.94 -11.45 -8.45
C PHE A 249 2.33 -11.76 -7.10
N ASP A 250 1.11 -12.28 -7.06
CA ASP A 250 0.48 -12.83 -5.86
C ASP A 250 0.19 -14.32 -6.07
N PRO A 251 1.13 -15.20 -5.72
CA PRO A 251 0.95 -16.64 -5.89
C PRO A 251 -0.03 -17.25 -4.89
N ALA A 252 -0.44 -16.52 -3.88
CA ALA A 252 -1.49 -16.98 -2.98
C ALA A 252 -2.91 -16.81 -3.57
N ARG A 253 -3.08 -15.85 -4.51
CA ARG A 253 -4.40 -15.49 -5.07
C ARG A 253 -4.47 -15.58 -6.59
N GLY A 254 -3.45 -16.17 -7.22
CA GLY A 254 -3.45 -16.41 -8.67
C GLY A 254 -3.26 -15.16 -9.53
N HIS A 255 -2.66 -14.08 -9.00
CA HIS A 255 -2.42 -12.87 -9.79
C HIS A 255 -0.97 -12.78 -10.26
N ALA A 256 -0.77 -12.74 -11.56
CA ALA A 256 0.53 -12.57 -12.20
C ALA A 256 0.55 -11.32 -13.09
N LEU A 257 1.69 -10.61 -13.15
CA LEU A 257 1.96 -9.44 -13.99
C LEU A 257 1.16 -8.18 -13.63
N SER A 258 -0.01 -8.31 -13.04
CA SER A 258 -0.86 -7.18 -12.62
C SER A 258 -1.69 -7.57 -11.41
N LEU A 259 -2.00 -6.59 -10.58
CA LEU A 259 -2.91 -6.76 -9.44
C LEU A 259 -4.20 -5.98 -9.68
N PRO A 260 -5.33 -6.46 -9.14
CA PRO A 260 -6.58 -5.72 -9.05
C PRO A 260 -6.41 -4.33 -8.43
N LEU A 261 -7.40 -3.45 -8.66
CA LEU A 261 -7.34 -2.06 -8.19
C LEU A 261 -7.40 -1.93 -6.66
N ASN A 262 -7.95 -2.93 -6.00
CA ASN A 262 -8.12 -2.95 -4.55
C ASN A 262 -6.87 -3.36 -3.74
N TYR A 263 -5.72 -3.59 -4.38
CA TYR A 263 -4.46 -3.81 -3.66
C TYR A 263 -3.80 -2.48 -3.29
N LEU A 264 -3.67 -2.21 -2.00
CA LEU A 264 -3.00 -1.03 -1.45
C LEU A 264 -1.60 -1.42 -0.93
N PRO A 265 -0.51 -1.07 -1.63
CA PRO A 265 0.84 -1.31 -1.14
C PRO A 265 1.19 -0.30 -0.03
N VAL A 266 1.68 -0.79 1.10
CA VAL A 266 2.06 0.02 2.25
C VAL A 266 3.54 -0.09 2.56
N LYS A 267 4.08 -1.31 2.65
CA LYS A 267 5.50 -1.55 3.00
C LYS A 267 6.15 -2.45 1.96
N ARG A 268 7.38 -2.09 1.57
CA ARG A 268 8.25 -2.94 0.74
C ARG A 268 9.37 -3.51 1.59
N GLY A 269 9.65 -4.81 1.42
CA GLY A 269 10.59 -5.56 2.26
C GLY A 269 9.86 -6.45 3.25
N GLN A 270 10.64 -7.16 4.08
CA GLN A 270 10.13 -8.18 5.01
C GLN A 270 9.65 -7.60 6.34
N SER A 271 10.11 -6.38 6.70
CA SER A 271 9.75 -5.76 7.98
C SER A 271 8.24 -5.54 8.12
N PRO A 272 7.70 -5.60 9.33
CA PRO A 272 6.31 -5.26 9.62
C PRO A 272 5.94 -3.82 9.18
N ILE A 273 4.64 -3.55 9.06
CA ILE A 273 4.12 -2.21 8.74
C ILE A 273 4.44 -1.22 9.86
N VAL A 274 4.40 -1.69 11.11
CA VAL A 274 4.82 -0.94 12.30
C VAL A 274 6.01 -1.65 12.90
N THR A 275 7.10 -0.92 13.12
CA THR A 275 8.33 -1.45 13.72
C THR A 275 8.72 -0.61 14.94
N VAL A 276 9.17 -1.28 15.99
CA VAL A 276 9.75 -0.66 17.19
C VAL A 276 11.25 -0.92 17.19
N LYS A 277 12.06 0.11 17.42
CA LYS A 277 13.52 -0.05 17.47
C LYS A 277 14.02 -0.59 18.81
N SER A 278 13.24 -0.39 19.89
CA SER A 278 13.55 -0.87 21.22
C SER A 278 12.27 -0.96 22.05
N GLY A 279 12.10 -2.00 22.85
CA GLY A 279 10.93 -2.25 23.70
C GLY A 279 10.04 -3.36 23.19
N SER A 280 8.87 -3.53 23.81
CA SER A 280 7.89 -4.55 23.44
C SER A 280 7.20 -4.24 22.12
N GLU A 281 6.80 -5.27 21.40
CA GLU A 281 6.00 -5.11 20.17
C GLU A 281 4.65 -4.45 20.49
N PRO A 282 4.22 -3.47 19.66
CA PRO A 282 2.95 -2.82 19.87
C PRO A 282 1.79 -3.69 19.40
N THR A 283 0.65 -3.55 20.03
CA THR A 283 -0.60 -4.05 19.45
C THR A 283 -1.06 -3.09 18.35
N VAL A 284 -1.31 -3.63 17.16
CA VAL A 284 -1.69 -2.82 15.99
C VAL A 284 -3.00 -3.34 15.43
N ASN A 285 -4.01 -2.46 15.37
CA ASN A 285 -5.27 -2.71 14.72
C ASN A 285 -5.38 -1.87 13.45
N PHE A 286 -5.84 -2.47 12.38
CA PHE A 286 -6.09 -1.79 11.10
C PHE A 286 -7.57 -1.87 10.77
N SER A 287 -8.12 -0.79 10.23
CA SER A 287 -9.46 -0.79 9.66
C SER A 287 -9.50 -0.05 8.33
N ILE A 288 -10.41 -0.47 7.46
CA ILE A 288 -10.62 0.12 6.14
C ILE A 288 -12.10 0.45 5.98
N GLY A 289 -12.39 1.72 5.79
CA GLY A 289 -13.73 2.22 5.53
C GLY A 289 -13.86 2.76 4.12
N ARG A 290 -15.02 2.55 3.50
CA ARG A 290 -15.38 3.23 2.26
C ARG A 290 -16.05 4.54 2.61
N LEU A 291 -15.48 5.64 2.12
CA LEU A 291 -16.07 6.96 2.32
C LEU A 291 -17.10 7.25 1.22
N ARG A 292 -18.19 7.91 1.61
CA ARG A 292 -19.15 8.47 0.65
C ARG A 292 -18.77 9.93 0.41
N ALA A 293 -18.73 10.35 -0.85
CA ALA A 293 -18.64 11.76 -1.17
C ALA A 293 -20.00 12.41 -0.79
N THR A 294 -20.03 13.18 0.28
CA THR A 294 -21.20 14.00 0.64
C THR A 294 -21.12 15.30 -0.15
N PRO A 295 -22.18 15.69 -0.88
CA PRO A 295 -22.21 16.98 -1.54
C PRO A 295 -22.14 18.09 -0.48
N GLY A 296 -21.15 18.96 -0.56
CA GLY A 296 -21.06 20.20 0.24
C GLY A 296 -20.05 20.26 1.37
N THR A 297 -19.45 19.15 1.79
CA THR A 297 -18.29 19.18 2.70
C THR A 297 -17.03 19.06 1.86
N GLY A 298 -16.51 20.21 1.41
CA GLY A 298 -15.18 20.24 0.81
C GLY A 298 -14.19 19.56 1.76
N PHE A 299 -13.24 18.79 1.24
CA PHE A 299 -12.12 18.30 2.03
C PHE A 299 -11.31 19.50 2.49
N SER A 300 -11.67 20.08 3.66
CA SER A 300 -10.85 21.10 4.28
C SER A 300 -9.64 20.40 4.87
N ASN A 301 -8.44 20.90 4.56
CA ASN A 301 -7.20 20.51 5.21
C ASN A 301 -7.13 21.00 6.68
N ASP A 302 -8.23 21.52 7.21
CA ASP A 302 -8.29 22.02 8.57
C ASP A 302 -8.33 20.87 9.58
N SER A 303 -7.43 20.98 10.52
CA SER A 303 -7.13 20.09 11.64
C SER A 303 -8.27 19.91 12.68
N THR A 304 -9.51 20.20 12.34
CA THR A 304 -10.65 20.26 13.27
C THR A 304 -11.50 18.97 13.35
N TRP A 305 -11.00 17.84 12.84
CA TRP A 305 -11.73 16.55 12.86
C TRP A 305 -11.69 15.80 14.20
N PHE A 306 -11.09 16.39 15.25
CA PHE A 306 -10.93 15.70 16.54
C PHE A 306 -12.11 15.86 17.52
N ASP A 307 -13.09 16.72 17.24
CA ASP A 307 -14.21 16.99 18.16
C ASP A 307 -15.34 15.94 18.16
N LEU A 308 -15.21 14.85 17.40
CA LEU A 308 -16.25 13.80 17.29
C LEU A 308 -15.94 12.51 18.07
N LEU A 309 -14.87 12.47 18.88
CA LEU A 309 -14.52 11.29 19.70
C LEU A 309 -14.80 11.45 21.20
N ASP A 310 -15.46 12.51 21.64
CA ASP A 310 -15.83 12.73 23.04
C ASP A 310 -17.26 12.25 23.39
N LEU A 311 -17.86 11.38 22.61
CA LEU A 311 -19.14 10.74 22.94
C LEU A 311 -19.01 9.20 22.86
N THR A 312 -18.46 8.58 23.89
CA THR A 312 -18.89 7.40 24.67
C THR A 312 -17.76 6.88 25.54
#